data_72ef75592a48d02da1e8bf0ac6a3961c
#
_entry.id   72ef75592a48d02da1e8bf0ac6a3961c
#
_cell.length_a   1.000
_cell.length_b   1.000
_cell.length_c   1.000
_cell.angle_alpha   90.00
_cell.angle_beta   90.00
_cell.angle_gamma   90.00
#
_symmetry.space_group_name_H-M   'P 1'
#
loop_
_entity.id
_entity.type
_entity.pdbx_description
1 polymer ?
#
loop_
_entity_poly.entity_id
_entity_poly.type
_entity_poly.pdbx_seq_one_letter_code
_entity_poly.pdbx_strand_id
1 'polypeptide(L)'
;MTEGSAAAAGADDRLRLAFLGDPNSVHLRLWVGFLASRGHRVTMLVARDRVVDPGLPASVAVEQFTSFAAGRRVSPVSLVKGRRSLRRALARVQPDILNAHYLTVHGWNAWMSGFHPYVVTLWGSDIFIHPRESRVAALLARLTLRAADMVMINPVMRQAALAAGAPPEKLRTVTIGADVSHFTPGPVSAALRARFGLEGRRVVFSPRSITPLYRQGVVVEALSQLPPDVVVMMPRLRAQPDELARIERRAEALGLSDRLVIVPEIAHDDMPDFYRLADVVVSVPESDSASVTMLEALACGRPLVATDLPAVREWLGGLEGPELVPVDDPAATAAALRRALDQPPEVRAERGSRGRAIVVERADQARTLAGMESLYFELLGRTPAAEGSR
;
A
#
# COMPACT_ATOMS: atom_id res chain seq x y z
N MET A 1 -56.12 8.35 22.03
CA MET A 1 -55.84 8.71 20.65
C MET A 1 -54.68 9.67 20.62
N THR A 2 -53.56 9.21 20.29
CA THR A 2 -52.52 9.92 19.52
C THR A 2 -51.47 8.86 19.12
N GLU A 3 -51.74 8.21 18.00
CA GLU A 3 -50.75 7.58 17.18
C GLU A 3 -49.94 8.72 16.57
N GLY A 4 -48.66 8.75 16.80
CA GLY A 4 -47.81 9.79 16.31
C GLY A 4 -46.39 9.26 16.07
N SER A 5 -46.17 8.81 14.84
CA SER A 5 -44.86 8.87 14.14
C SER A 5 -43.74 7.98 14.63
N ALA A 6 -43.83 6.70 14.29
CA ALA A 6 -42.67 5.85 14.10
C ALA A 6 -42.48 5.64 12.59
N ALA A 7 -42.00 6.68 11.90
CA ALA A 7 -41.70 6.60 10.47
C ALA A 7 -40.57 7.57 10.10
N ALA A 8 -39.34 7.19 10.39
CA ALA A 8 -38.13 7.70 9.71
C ALA A 8 -36.87 6.93 10.17
N ALA A 9 -36.84 5.63 9.96
CA ALA A 9 -35.60 4.85 10.13
C ALA A 9 -35.41 3.95 8.90
N GLY A 10 -35.10 4.56 7.78
CA GLY A 10 -34.84 3.95 6.49
C GLY A 10 -33.95 4.85 5.64
N ALA A 11 -32.98 5.53 6.26
CA ALA A 11 -31.92 6.17 5.51
C ALA A 11 -31.11 5.06 4.85
N ASP A 12 -31.11 5.05 3.51
CA ASP A 12 -30.30 4.12 2.71
C ASP A 12 -28.85 4.21 3.21
N ASP A 13 -28.38 3.19 3.94
CA ASP A 13 -27.01 3.12 4.51
C ASP A 13 -25.95 3.01 3.42
N ARG A 14 -26.35 3.07 2.17
CA ARG A 14 -25.48 3.02 0.99
C ARG A 14 -25.02 4.41 0.61
N LEU A 15 -23.71 4.56 0.48
CA LEU A 15 -23.10 5.78 0.02
C LEU A 15 -22.86 5.71 -1.49
N ARG A 16 -22.92 6.86 -2.14
CA ARG A 16 -22.43 7.07 -3.51
C ARG A 16 -21.04 7.68 -3.41
N LEU A 17 -20.04 6.91 -3.75
CA LEU A 17 -18.63 7.29 -3.58
C LEU A 17 -17.97 7.45 -4.94
N ALA A 18 -17.33 8.58 -5.17
CA ALA A 18 -16.51 8.80 -6.35
C ALA A 18 -15.03 8.86 -5.99
N PHE A 19 -14.20 8.20 -6.79
CA PHE A 19 -12.76 8.11 -6.57
C PHE A 19 -11.98 8.70 -7.73
N LEU A 20 -11.04 9.61 -7.42
CA LEU A 20 -10.00 10.08 -8.33
C LEU A 20 -8.69 9.38 -7.95
N GLY A 21 -8.10 8.63 -8.87
CA GLY A 21 -6.86 7.89 -8.62
C GLY A 21 -6.40 7.12 -9.85
N ASP A 22 -5.29 6.41 -9.72
CA ASP A 22 -4.85 5.47 -10.74
C ASP A 22 -5.71 4.20 -10.67
N PRO A 23 -6.53 3.90 -11.69
CA PRO A 23 -7.40 2.73 -11.69
C PRO A 23 -6.64 1.41 -11.67
N ASN A 24 -5.33 1.43 -11.97
CA ASN A 24 -4.46 0.26 -11.99
C ASN A 24 -3.67 0.07 -10.69
N SER A 25 -3.86 0.96 -9.72
CA SER A 25 -3.27 0.81 -8.38
C SER A 25 -3.93 -0.34 -7.62
N VAL A 26 -3.13 -1.33 -7.22
CA VAL A 26 -3.58 -2.49 -6.42
C VAL A 26 -4.30 -2.02 -5.15
N HIS A 27 -3.74 -1.05 -4.47
CA HIS A 27 -4.31 -0.52 -3.23
C HIS A 27 -5.65 0.20 -3.46
N LEU A 28 -5.77 0.98 -4.53
CA LEU A 28 -7.03 1.64 -4.83
C LEU A 28 -8.11 0.63 -5.26
N ARG A 29 -7.74 -0.39 -6.05
CA ARG A 29 -8.65 -1.49 -6.42
C ARG A 29 -9.18 -2.24 -5.20
N LEU A 30 -8.30 -2.56 -4.25
CA LEU A 30 -8.68 -3.16 -2.98
C LEU A 30 -9.70 -2.28 -2.24
N TRP A 31 -9.42 -0.99 -2.15
CA TRP A 31 -10.25 -0.03 -1.43
C TRP A 31 -11.65 0.11 -2.05
N VAL A 32 -11.72 0.35 -3.37
CA VAL A 32 -12.99 0.50 -4.07
C VAL A 32 -13.77 -0.82 -4.16
N GLY A 33 -13.05 -1.96 -4.27
CA GLY A 33 -13.64 -3.29 -4.26
C GLY A 33 -14.30 -3.63 -2.94
N PHE A 34 -13.63 -3.34 -1.83
CA PHE A 34 -14.19 -3.50 -0.48
C PHE A 34 -15.48 -2.69 -0.31
N LEU A 35 -15.46 -1.41 -0.67
CA LEU A 35 -16.65 -0.56 -0.54
C LEU A 35 -17.80 -1.02 -1.44
N ALA A 36 -17.49 -1.47 -2.65
CA ALA A 36 -18.51 -2.03 -3.54
C ALA A 36 -19.09 -3.34 -3.01
N SER A 37 -18.28 -4.22 -2.40
CA SER A 37 -18.76 -5.46 -1.76
C SER A 37 -19.64 -5.20 -0.54
N ARG A 38 -19.47 -4.05 0.11
CA ARG A 38 -20.31 -3.57 1.21
C ARG A 38 -21.63 -2.95 0.72
N GLY A 39 -21.88 -2.93 -0.60
CA GLY A 39 -23.11 -2.47 -1.21
C GLY A 39 -23.15 -0.97 -1.53
N HIS A 40 -22.03 -0.23 -1.35
CA HIS A 40 -21.93 1.16 -1.77
C HIS A 40 -21.91 1.28 -3.30
N ARG A 41 -22.42 2.40 -3.81
CA ARG A 41 -22.31 2.75 -5.24
C ARG A 41 -20.97 3.44 -5.47
N VAL A 42 -20.00 2.69 -6.00
CA VAL A 42 -18.64 3.17 -6.21
C VAL A 42 -18.39 3.50 -7.67
N THR A 43 -17.88 4.69 -7.95
CA THR A 43 -17.52 5.15 -9.29
C THR A 43 -16.08 5.64 -9.33
N MET A 44 -15.26 5.05 -10.19
CA MET A 44 -13.94 5.56 -10.54
C MET A 44 -14.06 6.67 -11.57
N LEU A 45 -13.56 7.86 -11.25
CA LEU A 45 -13.41 8.98 -12.18
C LEU A 45 -12.03 8.88 -12.84
N VAL A 46 -12.01 8.42 -14.09
CA VAL A 46 -10.77 8.13 -14.81
C VAL A 46 -10.52 9.17 -15.91
N ALA A 47 -9.29 9.66 -15.99
CA ALA A 47 -8.90 10.54 -17.07
C ALA A 47 -8.92 9.79 -18.42
N ARG A 48 -9.44 10.42 -19.48
CA ARG A 48 -9.64 9.80 -20.81
C ARG A 48 -8.37 9.28 -21.46
N ASP A 49 -7.22 9.77 -21.07
CA ASP A 49 -5.89 9.35 -21.53
C ASP A 49 -5.32 8.17 -20.75
N ARG A 50 -6.10 7.59 -19.82
CA ARG A 50 -5.70 6.44 -19.01
C ARG A 50 -6.44 5.18 -19.45
N VAL A 51 -5.69 4.11 -19.52
CA VAL A 51 -6.22 2.75 -19.74
C VAL A 51 -6.62 2.17 -18.39
N VAL A 52 -7.77 1.50 -18.36
CA VAL A 52 -8.21 0.75 -17.17
C VAL A 52 -7.99 -0.73 -17.49
N ASP A 53 -7.10 -1.35 -16.74
CA ASP A 53 -6.85 -2.79 -16.86
C ASP A 53 -8.06 -3.61 -16.36
N PRO A 54 -8.23 -4.87 -16.81
CA PRO A 54 -9.38 -5.70 -16.45
C PRO A 54 -9.51 -6.08 -14.98
N GLY A 55 -8.52 -5.75 -14.13
CA GLY A 55 -8.54 -6.07 -12.68
C GLY A 55 -9.40 -5.14 -11.81
N LEU A 56 -10.13 -4.17 -12.38
CA LEU A 56 -11.12 -3.40 -11.62
C LEU A 56 -12.37 -4.25 -11.39
N PRO A 57 -12.92 -4.35 -10.15
CA PRO A 57 -14.13 -5.12 -9.89
C PRO A 57 -15.29 -4.66 -10.75
N ALA A 58 -16.04 -5.61 -11.33
CA ALA A 58 -17.19 -5.32 -12.22
C ALA A 58 -18.30 -4.51 -11.54
N SER A 59 -18.37 -4.52 -10.20
CA SER A 59 -19.30 -3.73 -9.39
C SER A 59 -18.92 -2.25 -9.28
N VAL A 60 -17.70 -1.87 -9.73
CA VAL A 60 -17.21 -0.50 -9.71
C VAL A 60 -17.47 0.16 -11.06
N ALA A 61 -18.30 1.19 -11.09
CA ALA A 61 -18.57 1.95 -12.30
C ALA A 61 -17.35 2.81 -12.71
N VAL A 62 -17.19 3.06 -14.00
CA VAL A 62 -16.16 3.96 -14.53
C VAL A 62 -16.82 5.11 -15.27
N GLU A 63 -16.48 6.34 -14.87
CA GLU A 63 -16.91 7.57 -15.51
C GLU A 63 -15.68 8.34 -16.00
N GLN A 64 -15.64 8.70 -17.28
CA GLN A 64 -14.49 9.36 -17.88
C GLN A 64 -14.58 10.89 -17.83
N PHE A 65 -13.46 11.54 -17.56
CA PHE A 65 -13.33 13.00 -17.64
C PHE A 65 -12.01 13.41 -18.30
N THR A 66 -11.91 14.66 -18.75
CA THR A 66 -10.66 15.24 -19.22
C THR A 66 -9.94 15.86 -18.03
N SER A 67 -8.77 15.32 -17.66
CA SER A 67 -7.92 15.92 -16.61
C SER A 67 -7.23 17.18 -17.15
N PHE A 68 -6.99 18.17 -16.30
CA PHE A 68 -6.18 19.33 -16.66
C PHE A 68 -4.72 18.96 -16.92
N ALA A 69 -4.26 17.87 -16.33
CA ALA A 69 -2.91 17.34 -16.49
C ALA A 69 -2.80 16.31 -17.64
N ALA A 70 -3.86 16.15 -18.44
CA ALA A 70 -3.82 15.34 -19.66
C ALA A 70 -2.96 16.06 -20.72
N GLY A 71 -1.65 15.84 -20.65
CA GLY A 71 -0.67 16.47 -21.54
C GLY A 71 0.56 16.99 -20.80
N ARG A 72 1.64 17.24 -21.55
CA ARG A 72 2.94 17.64 -20.98
C ARG A 72 2.99 19.08 -20.44
N ARG A 73 1.99 19.92 -20.74
CA ARG A 73 1.96 21.33 -20.31
C ARG A 73 0.60 21.71 -19.78
N VAL A 74 0.55 22.13 -18.53
CA VAL A 74 -0.62 22.75 -17.93
C VAL A 74 -0.79 24.17 -18.49
N SER A 75 -1.97 24.49 -19.02
CA SER A 75 -2.31 25.81 -19.54
C SER A 75 -3.61 26.32 -18.91
N PRO A 76 -3.88 27.62 -18.90
CA PRO A 76 -5.17 28.14 -18.42
C PRO A 76 -6.38 27.51 -19.12
N VAL A 77 -6.25 27.19 -20.39
CA VAL A 77 -7.31 26.51 -21.17
C VAL A 77 -7.50 25.05 -20.69
N SER A 78 -6.40 24.33 -20.46
CA SER A 78 -6.50 22.97 -19.94
C SER A 78 -7.10 22.92 -18.53
N LEU A 79 -6.78 23.89 -17.67
CA LEU A 79 -7.38 24.03 -16.34
C LEU A 79 -8.90 24.22 -16.42
N VAL A 80 -9.37 25.15 -17.25
CA VAL A 80 -10.81 25.44 -17.42
C VAL A 80 -11.54 24.21 -18.03
N LYS A 81 -10.97 23.61 -19.08
CA LYS A 81 -11.54 22.41 -19.71
C LYS A 81 -11.60 21.24 -18.73
N GLY A 82 -10.52 20.98 -18.02
CA GLY A 82 -10.45 19.92 -17.02
C GLY A 82 -11.47 20.09 -15.91
N ARG A 83 -11.53 21.30 -15.32
CA ARG A 83 -12.53 21.63 -14.28
C ARG A 83 -13.96 21.43 -14.76
N ARG A 84 -14.30 21.93 -15.96
CA ARG A 84 -15.65 21.79 -16.53
C ARG A 84 -15.98 20.30 -16.80
N SER A 85 -15.01 19.54 -17.32
CA SER A 85 -15.20 18.12 -17.60
C SER A 85 -15.46 17.34 -16.32
N LEU A 86 -14.65 17.55 -15.28
CA LEU A 86 -14.81 16.88 -13.99
C LEU A 86 -16.13 17.25 -13.32
N ARG A 87 -16.52 18.52 -13.32
CA ARG A 87 -17.82 18.95 -12.78
C ARG A 87 -19.01 18.33 -13.48
N ARG A 88 -18.92 18.13 -14.80
CA ARG A 88 -19.98 17.42 -15.55
C ARG A 88 -20.01 15.93 -15.16
N ALA A 89 -18.87 15.27 -14.98
CA ALA A 89 -18.81 13.89 -14.52
C ALA A 89 -19.40 13.77 -13.10
N LEU A 90 -19.03 14.65 -12.18
CA LEU A 90 -19.59 14.71 -10.82
C LEU A 90 -21.12 14.97 -10.83
N ALA A 91 -21.59 15.82 -11.72
CA ALA A 91 -23.04 16.08 -11.86
C ALA A 91 -23.82 14.86 -12.38
N ARG A 92 -23.18 13.97 -13.17
CA ARG A 92 -23.82 12.70 -13.60
C ARG A 92 -23.78 11.65 -12.49
N VAL A 93 -22.65 11.53 -11.80
CA VAL A 93 -22.44 10.52 -10.74
C VAL A 93 -23.19 10.89 -9.46
N GLN A 94 -23.31 12.20 -9.16
CA GLN A 94 -23.91 12.75 -7.92
C GLN A 94 -23.40 12.03 -6.65
N PRO A 95 -22.08 11.99 -6.42
CA PRO A 95 -21.55 11.29 -5.28
C PRO A 95 -21.87 12.03 -3.97
N ASP A 96 -21.97 11.28 -2.87
CA ASP A 96 -22.05 11.85 -1.52
C ASP A 96 -20.66 12.31 -1.05
N ILE A 97 -19.60 11.62 -1.50
CA ILE A 97 -18.20 11.95 -1.20
C ILE A 97 -17.35 11.77 -2.46
N LEU A 98 -16.41 12.68 -2.67
CA LEU A 98 -15.32 12.55 -3.63
C LEU A 98 -14.03 12.26 -2.89
N ASN A 99 -13.39 11.09 -3.12
CA ASN A 99 -12.07 10.80 -2.56
C ASN A 99 -10.99 10.83 -3.64
N ALA A 100 -10.00 11.68 -3.45
CA ALA A 100 -8.84 11.79 -4.32
C ALA A 100 -7.65 11.05 -3.69
N HIS A 101 -7.22 9.98 -4.33
CA HIS A 101 -6.02 9.24 -3.96
C HIS A 101 -4.81 9.86 -4.65
N TYR A 102 -3.88 10.35 -3.88
CA TYR A 102 -2.71 11.14 -4.26
C TYR A 102 -2.96 12.65 -4.26
N LEU A 103 -2.16 13.39 -3.51
CA LEU A 103 -2.31 14.84 -3.34
C LEU A 103 -2.14 15.60 -4.65
N THR A 104 -1.15 15.21 -5.45
CA THR A 104 -0.89 15.81 -6.76
C THR A 104 -1.97 15.38 -7.75
N VAL A 105 -1.99 15.89 -8.93
CA VAL A 105 -2.96 15.65 -10.01
C VAL A 105 -4.40 15.34 -9.52
N HIS A 106 -4.61 14.27 -8.76
CA HIS A 106 -5.93 13.85 -8.30
C HIS A 106 -6.50 14.77 -7.21
N GLY A 107 -5.73 15.09 -6.18
CA GLY A 107 -6.11 16.04 -5.14
C GLY A 107 -6.32 17.44 -5.72
N TRP A 108 -5.46 17.89 -6.64
CA TRP A 108 -5.65 19.18 -7.33
C TRP A 108 -6.91 19.21 -8.20
N ASN A 109 -7.24 18.11 -8.90
CA ASN A 109 -8.50 18.00 -9.62
C ASN A 109 -9.70 18.09 -8.67
N ALA A 110 -9.69 17.40 -7.53
CA ALA A 110 -10.73 17.46 -6.53
C ALA A 110 -10.92 18.88 -6.02
N TRP A 111 -9.84 19.55 -5.57
CA TRP A 111 -9.85 20.93 -5.11
C TRP A 111 -10.40 21.91 -6.18
N MET A 112 -9.89 21.82 -7.41
CA MET A 112 -10.32 22.70 -8.50
C MET A 112 -11.77 22.45 -8.94
N SER A 113 -12.33 21.26 -8.70
CA SER A 113 -13.72 20.96 -9.02
C SER A 113 -14.67 21.83 -8.22
N GLY A 114 -14.30 22.20 -6.99
CA GLY A 114 -15.14 22.88 -6.00
C GLY A 114 -16.26 22.00 -5.48
N PHE A 115 -16.13 20.66 -5.60
CA PHE A 115 -17.06 19.70 -5.01
C PHE A 115 -16.75 19.50 -3.54
N HIS A 116 -17.78 19.40 -2.72
CA HIS A 116 -17.70 19.07 -1.28
C HIS A 116 -18.83 18.12 -0.89
N PRO A 117 -18.60 17.21 0.10
CA PRO A 117 -17.32 17.01 0.76
C PRO A 117 -16.32 16.24 -0.11
N TYR A 118 -15.04 16.61 -0.05
CA TYR A 118 -13.99 15.82 -0.67
C TYR A 118 -12.89 15.44 0.31
N VAL A 119 -12.36 14.24 0.11
CA VAL A 119 -11.29 13.63 0.90
C VAL A 119 -10.02 13.57 0.06
N VAL A 120 -8.87 13.80 0.68
CA VAL A 120 -7.56 13.53 0.08
C VAL A 120 -6.90 12.39 0.84
N THR A 121 -6.55 11.32 0.14
CA THR A 121 -5.80 10.19 0.70
C THR A 121 -4.35 10.27 0.24
N LEU A 122 -3.43 10.46 1.19
CA LEU A 122 -1.99 10.56 0.93
C LEU A 122 -1.34 9.18 0.87
N TRP A 123 -0.29 9.05 0.03
CA TRP A 123 0.39 7.77 -0.22
C TRP A 123 1.88 7.75 0.10
N GLY A 124 2.51 8.90 0.33
CA GLY A 124 3.91 9.04 0.72
C GLY A 124 4.68 9.99 -0.19
N SER A 125 5.07 9.61 -1.38
CA SER A 125 5.86 10.46 -2.28
C SER A 125 5.14 11.78 -2.63
N ASP A 126 3.81 11.77 -2.67
CA ASP A 126 2.97 12.93 -2.90
C ASP A 126 3.05 13.99 -1.80
N ILE A 127 3.44 13.63 -0.59
CA ILE A 127 3.62 14.55 0.54
C ILE A 127 5.09 14.70 0.94
N PHE A 128 5.92 13.66 0.80
CA PHE A 128 7.32 13.73 1.17
C PHE A 128 8.20 14.40 0.11
N ILE A 129 7.87 14.26 -1.17
CA ILE A 129 8.70 14.69 -2.30
C ILE A 129 8.08 15.90 -3.00
N HIS A 130 6.90 15.75 -3.59
CA HIS A 130 6.33 16.75 -4.49
C HIS A 130 6.17 18.16 -3.94
N PRO A 131 5.76 18.40 -2.68
CA PRO A 131 5.69 19.76 -2.15
C PRO A 131 7.05 20.46 -2.06
N ARG A 132 8.16 19.71 -2.12
CA ARG A 132 9.53 20.25 -2.05
C ARG A 132 10.13 20.55 -3.43
N GLU A 133 9.51 20.11 -4.51
CA GLU A 133 10.01 20.31 -5.89
C GLU A 133 9.96 21.78 -6.32
N SER A 134 8.95 22.53 -5.87
CA SER A 134 8.82 23.94 -6.20
C SER A 134 7.88 24.69 -5.25
N ARG A 135 8.03 26.03 -5.20
CA ARG A 135 7.11 26.90 -4.43
C ARG A 135 5.65 26.78 -4.90
N VAL A 136 5.44 26.54 -6.19
CA VAL A 136 4.09 26.34 -6.78
C VAL A 136 3.50 25.02 -6.30
N ALA A 137 4.27 23.93 -6.32
CA ALA A 137 3.83 22.64 -5.81
C ALA A 137 3.49 22.72 -4.31
N ALA A 138 4.31 23.41 -3.51
CA ALA A 138 4.05 23.64 -2.09
C ALA A 138 2.74 24.42 -1.87
N LEU A 139 2.51 25.47 -2.66
CA LEU A 139 1.28 26.28 -2.57
C LEU A 139 0.04 25.46 -2.94
N LEU A 140 0.10 24.70 -4.04
CA LEU A 140 -1.00 23.82 -4.47
C LEU A 140 -1.30 22.74 -3.44
N ALA A 141 -0.27 22.12 -2.86
CA ALA A 141 -0.42 21.17 -1.77
C ALA A 141 -1.16 21.80 -0.58
N ARG A 142 -0.71 22.97 -0.15
CA ARG A 142 -1.31 23.71 0.97
C ARG A 142 -2.78 24.07 0.71
N LEU A 143 -3.09 24.57 -0.48
CA LEU A 143 -4.45 24.95 -0.85
C LEU A 143 -5.38 23.72 -0.88
N THR A 144 -4.91 22.65 -1.48
CA THR A 144 -5.65 21.37 -1.58
C THR A 144 -5.93 20.78 -0.20
N LEU A 145 -4.90 20.68 0.67
CA LEU A 145 -5.04 20.10 2.00
C LEU A 145 -5.93 20.95 2.93
N ARG A 146 -5.83 22.28 2.85
CA ARG A 146 -6.67 23.18 3.64
C ARG A 146 -8.14 23.14 3.25
N ALA A 147 -8.39 23.04 1.96
CA ALA A 147 -9.75 23.02 1.42
C ALA A 147 -10.42 21.65 1.56
N ALA A 148 -9.66 20.55 1.66
CA ALA A 148 -10.21 19.21 1.89
C ALA A 148 -11.05 19.16 3.16
N ASP A 149 -12.13 18.40 3.16
CA ASP A 149 -12.99 18.21 4.33
C ASP A 149 -12.39 17.15 5.27
N MET A 150 -11.62 16.22 4.72
CA MET A 150 -10.84 15.22 5.45
C MET A 150 -9.54 14.91 4.69
N VAL A 151 -8.46 14.63 5.42
CA VAL A 151 -7.19 14.17 4.87
C VAL A 151 -6.84 12.84 5.53
N MET A 152 -6.84 11.78 4.74
CA MET A 152 -6.47 10.43 5.18
C MET A 152 -4.97 10.20 4.99
N ILE A 153 -4.32 9.80 6.04
CA ILE A 153 -2.86 9.64 6.10
C ILE A 153 -2.46 8.32 6.77
N ASN A 154 -1.31 7.78 6.39
CA ASN A 154 -0.60 6.87 7.26
C ASN A 154 0.05 7.67 8.41
N PRO A 155 0.16 7.12 9.63
CA PRO A 155 0.73 7.82 10.80
C PRO A 155 2.05 8.54 10.52
N VAL A 156 3.00 7.92 9.81
CA VAL A 156 4.31 8.51 9.48
C VAL A 156 4.24 9.78 8.63
N MET A 157 3.12 10.01 7.94
CA MET A 157 2.91 11.21 7.10
C MET A 157 2.43 12.42 7.91
N ARG A 158 2.06 12.23 9.19
CA ARG A 158 1.42 13.28 9.99
C ARG A 158 2.22 14.58 10.03
N GLN A 159 3.51 14.49 10.34
CA GLN A 159 4.36 15.68 10.42
C GLN A 159 4.53 16.37 9.06
N ALA A 160 4.68 15.59 7.98
CA ALA A 160 4.79 16.13 6.63
C ALA A 160 3.48 16.80 6.18
N ALA A 161 2.32 16.21 6.49
CA ALA A 161 1.01 16.77 6.18
C ALA A 161 0.78 18.09 6.91
N LEU A 162 1.10 18.16 8.21
CA LEU A 162 1.03 19.40 9.01
C LEU A 162 1.97 20.48 8.44
N ALA A 163 3.22 20.13 8.12
CA ALA A 163 4.18 21.04 7.51
C ALA A 163 3.72 21.56 6.14
N ALA A 164 3.04 20.72 5.36
CA ALA A 164 2.43 21.11 4.09
C ALA A 164 1.15 21.95 4.26
N GLY A 165 0.65 22.12 5.49
CA GLY A 165 -0.46 23.00 5.83
C GLY A 165 -1.81 22.33 5.96
N ALA A 166 -1.86 20.99 6.14
CA ALA A 166 -3.09 20.29 6.51
C ALA A 166 -3.56 20.71 7.91
N PRO A 167 -4.84 21.04 8.09
CA PRO A 167 -5.39 21.33 9.43
C PRO A 167 -5.38 20.07 10.30
N PRO A 168 -4.88 20.14 11.55
CA PRO A 168 -4.77 18.96 12.43
C PRO A 168 -6.10 18.22 12.67
N GLU A 169 -7.19 18.96 12.76
CA GLU A 169 -8.55 18.44 13.02
C GLU A 169 -9.12 17.66 11.84
N LYS A 170 -8.60 17.86 10.64
CA LYS A 170 -9.01 17.14 9.42
C LYS A 170 -8.20 15.87 9.15
N LEU A 171 -7.12 15.65 9.88
CA LEU A 171 -6.28 14.48 9.71
C LEU A 171 -6.94 13.24 10.33
N ARG A 172 -7.08 12.19 9.51
CA ARG A 172 -7.50 10.86 9.96
C ARG A 172 -6.46 9.83 9.57
N THR A 173 -6.09 9.02 10.53
CA THR A 173 -5.12 7.94 10.30
C THR A 173 -5.82 6.75 9.68
N VAL A 174 -5.30 6.31 8.53
CA VAL A 174 -5.76 5.11 7.83
C VAL A 174 -4.54 4.31 7.42
N THR A 175 -4.59 3.00 7.63
CA THR A 175 -3.54 2.08 7.22
C THR A 175 -4.16 0.98 6.37
N ILE A 176 -3.48 0.59 5.31
CA ILE A 176 -3.81 -0.65 4.61
C ILE A 176 -3.11 -1.76 5.36
N GLY A 177 -3.88 -2.66 5.93
CA GLY A 177 -3.39 -3.84 6.61
C GLY A 177 -3.00 -4.96 5.63
N ALA A 178 -2.68 -6.13 6.19
CA ALA A 178 -2.57 -7.39 5.46
C ALA A 178 -3.83 -8.22 5.68
N ASP A 179 -4.24 -8.98 4.67
CA ASP A 179 -5.32 -9.97 4.81
C ASP A 179 -4.82 -11.14 5.68
N VAL A 180 -5.11 -11.08 6.98
CA VAL A 180 -4.66 -12.07 7.96
C VAL A 180 -5.39 -13.42 7.85
N SER A 181 -6.44 -13.49 7.03
CA SER A 181 -7.14 -14.74 6.70
C SER A 181 -6.46 -15.46 5.53
N HIS A 182 -5.88 -14.71 4.60
CA HIS A 182 -5.13 -15.21 3.45
C HIS A 182 -3.66 -15.45 3.81
N PHE A 183 -2.99 -14.48 4.41
CA PHE A 183 -1.61 -14.59 4.89
C PHE A 183 -1.57 -15.24 6.27
N THR A 184 -1.39 -16.56 6.28
CA THR A 184 -1.38 -17.38 7.50
C THR A 184 -0.14 -18.25 7.59
N PRO A 185 0.34 -18.54 8.79
CA PRO A 185 1.30 -19.62 8.98
C PRO A 185 0.76 -20.93 8.39
N GLY A 186 1.65 -21.78 7.92
CA GLY A 186 1.26 -23.06 7.34
C GLY A 186 2.47 -23.91 6.95
N PRO A 187 2.24 -25.12 6.46
CA PRO A 187 3.31 -26.00 6.01
C PRO A 187 4.02 -25.42 4.79
N VAL A 188 5.30 -25.73 4.67
CA VAL A 188 6.11 -25.40 3.48
C VAL A 188 5.73 -26.36 2.35
N SER A 189 5.43 -25.83 1.17
CA SER A 189 5.13 -26.63 -0.02
C SER A 189 6.38 -27.36 -0.51
N ALA A 190 6.40 -28.68 -0.41
CA ALA A 190 7.48 -29.52 -0.96
C ALA A 190 7.57 -29.40 -2.49
N ALA A 191 6.42 -29.27 -3.16
CA ALA A 191 6.37 -29.07 -4.61
C ALA A 191 7.01 -27.75 -5.02
N LEU A 192 6.80 -26.68 -4.24
CA LEU A 192 7.43 -25.39 -4.51
C LEU A 192 8.95 -25.42 -4.28
N ARG A 193 9.41 -26.13 -3.22
CA ARG A 193 10.85 -26.39 -3.02
C ARG A 193 11.48 -27.12 -4.20
N ALA A 194 10.87 -28.23 -4.62
CA ALA A 194 11.37 -29.01 -5.75
C ALA A 194 11.38 -28.21 -7.05
N ARG A 195 10.33 -27.43 -7.31
CA ARG A 195 10.23 -26.60 -8.52
C ARG A 195 11.42 -25.64 -8.70
N PHE A 196 11.97 -25.13 -7.61
CA PHE A 196 13.07 -24.16 -7.64
C PHE A 196 14.42 -24.74 -7.16
N GLY A 197 14.54 -26.07 -6.97
CA GLY A 197 15.78 -26.73 -6.57
C GLY A 197 16.30 -26.28 -5.20
N LEU A 198 15.39 -26.13 -4.23
CA LEU A 198 15.68 -25.56 -2.90
C LEU A 198 15.82 -26.62 -1.81
N GLU A 199 15.95 -27.89 -2.17
CA GLU A 199 16.18 -28.97 -1.21
C GLU A 199 17.50 -28.76 -0.44
N GLY A 200 17.42 -28.81 0.88
CA GLY A 200 18.58 -28.57 1.77
C GLY A 200 19.09 -27.13 1.80
N ARG A 201 18.42 -26.20 1.10
CA ARG A 201 18.79 -24.78 1.10
C ARG A 201 17.96 -23.99 2.12
N ARG A 202 18.57 -23.01 2.75
CA ARG A 202 17.89 -21.97 3.53
C ARG A 202 17.50 -20.80 2.62
N VAL A 203 16.24 -20.38 2.67
CA VAL A 203 15.66 -19.44 1.74
C VAL A 203 15.48 -18.07 2.40
N VAL A 204 16.14 -17.06 1.87
CA VAL A 204 15.86 -15.64 2.13
C VAL A 204 14.96 -15.12 1.01
N PHE A 205 13.76 -14.70 1.36
CA PHE A 205 12.79 -14.19 0.37
C PHE A 205 12.74 -12.66 0.40
N SER A 206 12.95 -12.02 -0.75
CA SER A 206 12.85 -10.57 -0.93
C SER A 206 11.68 -10.23 -1.86
N PRO A 207 10.45 -10.10 -1.36
CA PRO A 207 9.23 -9.94 -2.15
C PRO A 207 8.98 -8.49 -2.64
N ARG A 208 10.03 -7.73 -2.85
CA ARG A 208 9.92 -6.32 -3.28
C ARG A 208 10.15 -6.18 -4.78
N SER A 209 9.59 -5.09 -5.35
CA SER A 209 9.83 -4.75 -6.75
C SER A 209 11.33 -4.57 -7.03
N ILE A 210 11.76 -4.96 -8.24
CA ILE A 210 13.15 -4.78 -8.67
C ILE A 210 13.28 -3.38 -9.29
N THR A 211 13.43 -2.39 -8.42
CA THR A 211 13.65 -0.97 -8.75
C THR A 211 14.70 -0.37 -7.82
N PRO A 212 15.35 0.75 -8.17
CA PRO A 212 16.36 1.38 -7.31
C PRO A 212 15.88 1.67 -5.90
N LEU A 213 14.61 2.03 -5.71
CA LEU A 213 14.00 2.36 -4.40
C LEU A 213 14.09 1.20 -3.40
N TYR A 214 13.93 -0.05 -3.87
CA TYR A 214 13.87 -1.23 -3.00
C TYR A 214 15.22 -1.89 -2.74
N ARG A 215 16.32 -1.31 -3.24
CA ARG A 215 17.70 -1.67 -2.91
C ARG A 215 17.99 -3.18 -2.95
N GLN A 216 17.41 -3.90 -3.92
CA GLN A 216 17.62 -5.35 -4.06
C GLN A 216 19.11 -5.72 -4.25
N GLY A 217 19.92 -4.82 -4.77
CA GLY A 217 21.38 -4.99 -4.84
C GLY A 217 22.06 -5.15 -3.49
N VAL A 218 21.54 -4.51 -2.43
CA VAL A 218 22.05 -4.67 -1.04
C VAL A 218 21.88 -6.10 -0.57
N VAL A 219 20.76 -6.74 -0.93
CA VAL A 219 20.48 -8.15 -0.57
C VAL A 219 21.45 -9.10 -1.31
N VAL A 220 21.79 -8.80 -2.58
CA VAL A 220 22.79 -9.58 -3.33
C VAL A 220 24.19 -9.43 -2.74
N GLU A 221 24.59 -8.21 -2.38
CA GLU A 221 25.87 -7.98 -1.69
C GLU A 221 25.90 -8.72 -0.32
N ALA A 222 24.80 -8.67 0.44
CA ALA A 222 24.71 -9.40 1.71
C ALA A 222 24.83 -10.91 1.52
N LEU A 223 24.27 -11.47 0.43
CA LEU A 223 24.32 -12.90 0.12
C LEU A 223 25.77 -13.39 0.00
N SER A 224 26.71 -12.59 -0.50
CA SER A 224 28.13 -12.96 -0.60
C SER A 224 28.79 -13.29 0.76
N GLN A 225 28.21 -12.77 1.84
CA GLN A 225 28.71 -12.94 3.20
C GLN A 225 27.95 -14.01 3.98
N LEU A 226 26.94 -14.66 3.37
CA LEU A 226 26.15 -15.72 4.01
C LEU A 226 26.69 -17.11 3.67
N PRO A 227 26.41 -18.13 4.49
CA PRO A 227 26.80 -19.52 4.24
C PRO A 227 26.35 -20.02 2.85
N PRO A 228 27.06 -20.98 2.25
CA PRO A 228 26.84 -21.42 0.87
C PRO A 228 25.48 -22.11 0.64
N ASP A 229 24.84 -22.62 1.69
CA ASP A 229 23.50 -23.23 1.65
C ASP A 229 22.37 -22.19 1.61
N VAL A 230 22.66 -20.90 1.83
CA VAL A 230 21.66 -19.83 1.77
C VAL A 230 21.46 -19.38 0.34
N VAL A 231 20.21 -19.28 -0.09
CA VAL A 231 19.78 -18.70 -1.37
C VAL A 231 18.90 -17.49 -1.14
N VAL A 232 18.93 -16.54 -2.07
CA VAL A 232 18.00 -15.40 -2.12
C VAL A 232 17.03 -15.62 -3.26
N MET A 233 15.73 -15.53 -2.93
CA MET A 233 14.65 -15.59 -3.92
C MET A 233 14.01 -14.21 -4.09
N MET A 234 13.86 -13.77 -5.34
CA MET A 234 13.26 -12.47 -5.71
C MET A 234 12.24 -12.64 -6.84
N PRO A 235 10.99 -12.18 -6.71
CA PRO A 235 10.05 -12.15 -7.83
C PRO A 235 10.37 -10.99 -8.80
N ARG A 236 10.11 -11.19 -10.08
CA ARG A 236 10.20 -10.13 -11.12
C ARG A 236 9.04 -9.12 -10.99
N LEU A 237 8.66 -8.78 -9.78
CA LEU A 237 7.60 -7.83 -9.50
C LEU A 237 8.00 -6.44 -9.99
N ARG A 238 7.27 -5.90 -10.98
CA ARG A 238 7.51 -4.56 -11.56
C ARG A 238 9.00 -4.28 -11.81
N ALA A 239 9.72 -5.28 -12.32
CA ALA A 239 11.15 -5.19 -12.52
C ALA A 239 11.49 -4.16 -13.63
N GLN A 240 12.33 -3.19 -13.28
CA GLN A 240 12.96 -2.34 -14.27
C GLN A 240 14.08 -3.12 -14.95
N PRO A 241 14.11 -3.21 -16.29
CA PRO A 241 15.09 -4.05 -17.01
C PRO A 241 16.55 -3.75 -16.67
N ASP A 242 16.90 -2.46 -16.56
CA ASP A 242 18.26 -2.04 -16.25
C ASP A 242 18.68 -2.42 -14.82
N GLU A 243 17.75 -2.32 -13.87
CA GLU A 243 18.01 -2.69 -12.47
C GLU A 243 18.13 -4.20 -12.32
N LEU A 244 17.26 -4.98 -12.96
CA LEU A 244 17.36 -6.43 -12.98
C LEU A 244 18.71 -6.88 -13.57
N ALA A 245 19.07 -6.35 -14.74
CA ALA A 245 20.36 -6.67 -15.38
C ALA A 245 21.56 -6.25 -14.49
N ARG A 246 21.45 -5.16 -13.74
CA ARG A 246 22.49 -4.73 -12.80
C ARG A 246 22.66 -5.75 -11.65
N ILE A 247 21.57 -6.24 -11.12
CA ILE A 247 21.54 -7.25 -10.04
C ILE A 247 22.11 -8.57 -10.52
N GLU A 248 21.69 -9.05 -11.69
CA GLU A 248 22.17 -10.31 -12.28
C GLU A 248 23.69 -10.27 -12.57
N ARG A 249 24.16 -9.20 -13.22
CA ARG A 249 25.62 -9.00 -13.44
C ARG A 249 26.41 -8.94 -12.13
N ARG A 250 25.85 -8.32 -11.10
CA ARG A 250 26.53 -8.25 -9.83
C ARG A 250 26.60 -9.60 -9.11
N ALA A 251 25.53 -10.39 -9.19
CA ALA A 251 25.52 -11.76 -8.67
C ALA A 251 26.56 -12.63 -9.41
N GLU A 252 26.65 -12.52 -10.74
CA GLU A 252 27.65 -13.21 -11.53
C GLU A 252 29.08 -12.83 -11.13
N ALA A 253 29.38 -11.54 -11.01
CA ALA A 253 30.69 -11.04 -10.60
C ALA A 253 31.11 -11.49 -9.20
N LEU A 254 30.14 -11.81 -8.33
CA LEU A 254 30.37 -12.34 -6.98
C LEU A 254 30.36 -13.88 -6.93
N GLY A 255 30.13 -14.58 -8.06
CA GLY A 255 30.02 -16.03 -8.11
C GLY A 255 28.77 -16.57 -7.40
N LEU A 256 27.66 -15.82 -7.43
CA LEU A 256 26.42 -16.13 -6.71
C LEU A 256 25.26 -16.52 -7.63
N SER A 257 25.49 -16.77 -8.92
CA SER A 257 24.43 -17.04 -9.88
C SER A 257 23.57 -18.28 -9.53
N ASP A 258 24.14 -19.27 -8.88
CA ASP A 258 23.47 -20.47 -8.37
C ASP A 258 22.74 -20.26 -7.03
N ARG A 259 22.91 -19.09 -6.41
CA ARG A 259 22.34 -18.72 -5.13
C ARG A 259 21.33 -17.57 -5.21
N LEU A 260 21.19 -16.94 -6.39
CA LEU A 260 20.19 -15.93 -6.69
C LEU A 260 19.09 -16.53 -7.57
N VAL A 261 17.91 -16.73 -6.99
CA VAL A 261 16.76 -17.33 -7.67
C VAL A 261 15.77 -16.24 -8.06
N ILE A 262 15.82 -15.80 -9.31
CA ILE A 262 14.82 -14.85 -9.84
C ILE A 262 13.63 -15.64 -10.37
N VAL A 263 12.48 -15.47 -9.73
CA VAL A 263 11.23 -16.14 -10.12
C VAL A 263 10.32 -15.21 -10.93
N PRO A 264 9.40 -15.74 -11.77
CA PRO A 264 8.37 -14.93 -12.40
C PRO A 264 7.58 -14.11 -11.38
N GLU A 265 6.82 -13.13 -11.86
CA GLU A 265 5.89 -12.41 -10.99
C GLU A 265 4.91 -13.40 -10.35
N ILE A 266 4.78 -13.32 -9.03
CA ILE A 266 3.95 -14.23 -8.23
C ILE A 266 2.55 -13.61 -8.13
N ALA A 267 1.52 -14.39 -8.43
CA ALA A 267 0.15 -13.97 -8.21
C ALA A 267 -0.10 -13.76 -6.70
N HIS A 268 -0.95 -12.78 -6.37
CA HIS A 268 -1.25 -12.46 -4.98
C HIS A 268 -1.74 -13.67 -4.18
N ASP A 269 -2.55 -14.51 -4.80
CA ASP A 269 -3.12 -15.70 -4.19
C ASP A 269 -2.07 -16.78 -3.85
N ASP A 270 -0.94 -16.78 -4.59
CA ASP A 270 0.16 -17.71 -4.37
C ASP A 270 1.21 -17.18 -3.37
N MET A 271 1.19 -15.88 -3.07
CA MET A 271 2.19 -15.23 -2.21
C MET A 271 2.34 -15.88 -0.83
N PRO A 272 1.27 -16.34 -0.14
CA PRO A 272 1.42 -17.00 1.17
C PRO A 272 2.35 -18.21 1.13
N ASP A 273 2.35 -19.00 0.05
CA ASP A 273 3.22 -20.17 -0.07
C ASP A 273 4.69 -19.79 -0.22
N PHE A 274 5.00 -18.68 -0.88
CA PHE A 274 6.35 -18.15 -0.96
C PHE A 274 6.81 -17.56 0.37
N TYR A 275 5.94 -16.92 1.13
CA TYR A 275 6.28 -16.51 2.49
C TYR A 275 6.52 -17.74 3.38
N ARG A 276 5.68 -18.77 3.31
CA ARG A 276 5.87 -20.02 4.07
C ARG A 276 7.14 -20.78 3.69
N LEU A 277 7.56 -20.67 2.41
CA LEU A 277 8.80 -21.25 1.91
C LEU A 277 10.04 -20.57 2.53
N ALA A 278 9.97 -19.29 2.84
CA ALA A 278 11.09 -18.53 3.36
C ALA A 278 11.47 -18.92 4.79
N ASP A 279 12.76 -19.05 5.05
CA ASP A 279 13.31 -19.12 6.41
C ASP A 279 13.36 -17.72 7.04
N VAL A 280 13.64 -16.70 6.23
CA VAL A 280 13.66 -15.28 6.61
C VAL A 280 13.14 -14.44 5.44
N VAL A 281 12.37 -13.40 5.74
CA VAL A 281 11.97 -12.39 4.75
C VAL A 281 12.84 -11.14 4.92
N VAL A 282 13.27 -10.56 3.80
CA VAL A 282 14.09 -9.34 3.79
C VAL A 282 13.42 -8.23 2.99
N SER A 283 13.39 -7.02 3.55
CA SER A 283 12.88 -5.82 2.88
C SER A 283 13.72 -4.62 3.30
N VAL A 284 14.64 -4.18 2.42
CA VAL A 284 15.63 -3.13 2.73
C VAL A 284 15.51 -1.89 1.80
N PRO A 285 14.31 -1.30 1.65
CA PRO A 285 14.15 -0.11 0.84
C PRO A 285 14.89 1.09 1.41
N GLU A 286 15.18 2.06 0.54
CA GLU A 286 15.68 3.38 0.95
C GLU A 286 14.60 4.20 1.69
N SER A 287 13.34 4.04 1.27
CA SER A 287 12.19 4.73 1.85
C SER A 287 10.94 3.87 1.72
N ASP A 288 10.10 3.89 2.74
CA ASP A 288 8.77 3.27 2.73
C ASP A 288 7.82 4.04 3.65
N SER A 289 6.54 4.03 3.34
CA SER A 289 5.50 4.67 4.17
C SER A 289 4.64 3.66 4.93
N ALA A 290 4.42 2.48 4.34
CA ALA A 290 3.73 1.34 4.95
C ALA A 290 4.08 0.08 4.15
N SER A 291 4.90 -0.77 4.70
CA SER A 291 5.31 -1.99 4.03
C SER A 291 4.25 -3.08 4.20
N VAL A 292 3.30 -3.17 3.27
CA VAL A 292 2.34 -4.29 3.26
C VAL A 292 3.07 -5.64 3.23
N THR A 293 4.16 -5.73 2.45
CA THR A 293 5.06 -6.90 2.40
C THR A 293 5.59 -7.33 3.78
N MET A 294 5.92 -6.36 4.64
CA MET A 294 6.35 -6.63 6.01
C MET A 294 5.19 -7.23 6.82
N LEU A 295 4.00 -6.65 6.69
CA LEU A 295 2.81 -7.12 7.38
C LEU A 295 2.42 -8.54 6.92
N GLU A 296 2.51 -8.83 5.63
CA GLU A 296 2.27 -10.16 5.06
C GLU A 296 3.28 -11.20 5.58
N ALA A 297 4.57 -10.84 5.63
CA ALA A 297 5.61 -11.71 6.19
C ALA A 297 5.34 -12.06 7.66
N LEU A 298 5.02 -11.05 8.48
CA LEU A 298 4.66 -11.22 9.88
C LEU A 298 3.34 -11.98 10.04
N ALA A 299 2.34 -11.73 9.19
CA ALA A 299 1.08 -12.48 9.18
C ALA A 299 1.30 -13.97 8.90
N CYS A 300 2.26 -14.31 8.02
CA CYS A 300 2.70 -15.68 7.78
C CYS A 300 3.65 -16.24 8.86
N GLY A 301 3.92 -15.49 9.93
CA GLY A 301 4.79 -15.91 11.03
C GLY A 301 6.26 -16.02 10.63
N ARG A 302 6.72 -15.25 9.65
CA ARG A 302 8.12 -15.32 9.19
C ARG A 302 9.00 -14.30 9.90
N PRO A 303 10.25 -14.69 10.25
CA PRO A 303 11.27 -13.75 10.68
C PRO A 303 11.49 -12.67 9.63
N LEU A 304 11.75 -11.44 10.06
CA LEU A 304 11.88 -10.28 9.20
C LEU A 304 13.20 -9.56 9.45
N VAL A 305 13.91 -9.23 8.37
CA VAL A 305 15.00 -8.25 8.34
C VAL A 305 14.51 -7.06 7.52
N ALA A 306 14.54 -5.87 8.08
CA ALA A 306 14.02 -4.67 7.43
C ALA A 306 14.93 -3.46 7.64
N THR A 307 14.88 -2.49 6.72
CA THR A 307 15.54 -1.20 6.94
C THR A 307 14.93 -0.48 8.14
N ASP A 308 15.78 0.14 8.93
CA ASP A 308 15.41 0.95 10.08
C ASP A 308 14.83 2.30 9.64
N LEU A 309 13.57 2.27 9.22
CA LEU A 309 12.80 3.44 8.79
C LEU A 309 11.75 3.82 9.84
N PRO A 310 11.37 5.11 9.93
CA PRO A 310 10.31 5.56 10.85
C PRO A 310 9.02 4.74 10.71
N ALA A 311 8.60 4.42 9.48
CA ALA A 311 7.42 3.62 9.22
C ALA A 311 7.54 2.18 9.76
N VAL A 312 8.73 1.58 9.66
CA VAL A 312 9.00 0.24 10.17
C VAL A 312 8.99 0.24 11.70
N ARG A 313 9.66 1.23 12.32
CA ARG A 313 9.67 1.38 13.79
C ARG A 313 8.28 1.60 14.38
N GLU A 314 7.41 2.32 13.69
CA GLU A 314 6.04 2.56 14.14
C GLU A 314 5.23 1.26 14.23
N TRP A 315 5.39 0.38 13.25
CA TRP A 315 4.72 -0.92 13.24
C TRP A 315 5.34 -1.93 14.20
N LEU A 316 6.67 -1.95 14.24
CA LEU A 316 7.45 -2.93 14.99
C LEU A 316 7.86 -2.42 16.39
N GLY A 317 7.49 -1.18 16.74
CA GLY A 317 7.90 -0.56 18.00
C GLY A 317 7.60 -1.44 19.22
N GLY A 318 8.65 -1.88 19.90
CA GLY A 318 8.55 -2.77 21.05
C GLY A 318 8.41 -4.26 20.72
N LEU A 319 8.40 -4.67 19.44
CA LEU A 319 8.42 -6.07 19.06
C LEU A 319 9.87 -6.59 19.06
N GLU A 320 10.16 -7.52 19.95
CA GLU A 320 11.39 -8.31 19.87
C GLU A 320 11.27 -9.35 18.75
N GLY A 321 12.20 -9.34 17.83
CA GLY A 321 12.26 -10.37 16.78
C GLY A 321 12.67 -9.88 15.40
N PRO A 322 12.05 -8.84 14.83
CA PRO A 322 12.54 -8.25 13.59
C PRO A 322 13.92 -7.65 13.76
N GLU A 323 14.79 -7.90 12.78
CA GLU A 323 16.12 -7.33 12.75
C GLU A 323 16.08 -6.04 11.92
N LEU A 324 16.43 -4.91 12.53
CA LEU A 324 16.50 -3.61 11.84
C LEU A 324 17.93 -3.31 11.42
N VAL A 325 18.10 -2.86 10.17
CA VAL A 325 19.41 -2.57 9.56
C VAL A 325 19.45 -1.15 8.98
N PRO A 326 20.62 -0.50 8.95
CA PRO A 326 20.76 0.79 8.27
C PRO A 326 20.43 0.72 6.79
N VAL A 327 20.05 1.86 6.19
CA VAL A 327 19.88 2.00 4.75
C VAL A 327 21.24 1.75 4.05
N ASP A 328 21.22 1.03 2.92
CA ASP A 328 22.39 0.77 2.08
C ASP A 328 23.59 0.12 2.81
N ASP A 329 23.34 -0.72 3.80
CA ASP A 329 24.38 -1.45 4.55
C ASP A 329 24.30 -2.97 4.31
N PRO A 330 25.01 -3.51 3.29
CA PRO A 330 25.05 -4.94 3.03
C PRO A 330 25.65 -5.78 4.16
N ALA A 331 26.63 -5.23 4.90
CA ALA A 331 27.28 -5.96 5.99
C ALA A 331 26.35 -6.11 7.19
N ALA A 332 25.66 -5.03 7.59
CA ALA A 332 24.64 -5.10 8.63
C ALA A 332 23.47 -6.02 8.20
N THR A 333 23.07 -5.96 6.93
CA THR A 333 22.02 -6.84 6.37
C THR A 333 22.45 -8.31 6.44
N ALA A 334 23.68 -8.65 6.06
CA ALA A 334 24.19 -10.01 6.16
C ALA A 334 24.25 -10.50 7.60
N ALA A 335 24.74 -9.66 8.53
CA ALA A 335 24.79 -10.00 9.95
C ALA A 335 23.40 -10.25 10.54
N ALA A 336 22.41 -9.42 10.19
CA ALA A 336 21.02 -9.58 10.62
C ALA A 336 20.38 -10.85 10.04
N LEU A 337 20.56 -11.12 8.75
CA LEU A 337 20.09 -12.33 8.09
C LEU A 337 20.70 -13.57 8.75
N ARG A 338 22.00 -13.56 9.05
CA ARG A 338 22.67 -14.67 9.75
C ARG A 338 22.05 -14.92 11.12
N ARG A 339 21.91 -13.85 11.95
CA ARG A 339 21.24 -13.99 13.27
C ARG A 339 19.85 -14.58 13.17
N ALA A 340 19.06 -14.14 12.18
CA ALA A 340 17.70 -14.64 11.99
C ALA A 340 17.67 -16.11 11.52
N LEU A 341 18.59 -16.51 10.62
CA LEU A 341 18.71 -17.86 10.08
C LEU A 341 19.24 -18.86 11.12
N ASP A 342 20.14 -18.43 12.00
CA ASP A 342 20.82 -19.30 12.97
C ASP A 342 20.02 -19.48 14.28
N GLN A 343 18.85 -18.84 14.41
CA GLN A 343 17.98 -19.04 15.56
C GLN A 343 17.41 -20.47 15.61
N PRO A 344 17.29 -21.06 16.81
CA PRO A 344 16.58 -22.31 16.99
C PRO A 344 15.15 -22.26 16.44
N PRO A 345 14.62 -23.36 15.88
CA PRO A 345 13.27 -23.40 15.33
C PRO A 345 12.17 -22.90 16.29
N GLU A 346 12.29 -23.22 17.56
CA GLU A 346 11.35 -22.83 18.62
C GLU A 346 11.33 -21.31 18.81
N VAL A 347 12.51 -20.68 18.82
CA VAL A 347 12.65 -19.22 18.94
C VAL A 347 12.08 -18.52 17.71
N ARG A 348 12.31 -19.08 16.51
CA ARG A 348 11.73 -18.55 15.27
C ARG A 348 10.20 -18.64 15.28
N ALA A 349 9.66 -19.77 15.73
CA ALA A 349 8.21 -19.97 15.84
C ALA A 349 7.57 -19.01 16.85
N GLU A 350 8.18 -18.82 18.01
CA GLU A 350 7.70 -17.89 19.03
C GLU A 350 7.70 -16.44 18.52
N ARG A 351 8.82 -16.01 17.93
CA ARG A 351 8.94 -14.65 17.33
C ARG A 351 7.94 -14.45 16.19
N GLY A 352 7.75 -15.48 15.35
CA GLY A 352 6.75 -15.47 14.28
C GLY A 352 5.33 -15.31 14.82
N SER A 353 4.99 -16.03 15.89
CA SER A 353 3.68 -15.93 16.55
C SER A 353 3.43 -14.53 17.13
N ARG A 354 4.43 -13.93 17.77
CA ARG A 354 4.35 -12.56 18.29
C ARG A 354 4.18 -11.54 17.16
N GLY A 355 4.95 -11.69 16.06
CA GLY A 355 4.82 -10.85 14.87
C GLY A 355 3.41 -10.91 14.27
N ARG A 356 2.87 -12.13 14.12
CA ARG A 356 1.49 -12.32 13.64
C ARG A 356 0.46 -11.67 14.56
N ALA A 357 0.60 -11.85 15.88
CA ALA A 357 -0.35 -11.27 16.84
C ALA A 357 -0.49 -9.74 16.67
N ILE A 358 0.63 -9.04 16.47
CA ILE A 358 0.62 -7.58 16.22
C ILE A 358 -0.10 -7.24 14.92
N VAL A 359 0.13 -7.99 13.83
CA VAL A 359 -0.56 -7.72 12.56
C VAL A 359 -2.06 -7.98 12.71
N VAL A 360 -2.45 -9.09 13.33
CA VAL A 360 -3.87 -9.41 13.60
C VAL A 360 -4.53 -8.32 14.45
N GLU A 361 -3.83 -7.80 15.46
CA GLU A 361 -4.36 -6.76 16.33
C GLU A 361 -4.44 -5.38 15.68
N ARG A 362 -3.40 -4.99 14.93
CA ARG A 362 -3.21 -3.59 14.49
C ARG A 362 -3.41 -3.35 13.01
N ALA A 363 -3.22 -4.38 12.19
CA ALA A 363 -3.13 -4.26 10.75
C ALA A 363 -3.96 -5.31 10.00
N ASP A 364 -4.99 -5.88 10.61
CA ASP A 364 -5.97 -6.69 9.90
C ASP A 364 -6.68 -5.85 8.83
N GLN A 365 -6.54 -6.25 7.57
CA GLN A 365 -7.06 -5.52 6.43
C GLN A 365 -8.58 -5.32 6.49
N ALA A 366 -9.34 -6.33 6.89
CA ALA A 366 -10.79 -6.22 7.00
C ALA A 366 -11.19 -5.13 8.02
N ARG A 367 -10.51 -5.11 9.18
CA ARG A 367 -10.73 -4.11 10.21
C ARG A 367 -10.31 -2.71 9.77
N THR A 368 -9.16 -2.58 9.10
CA THR A 368 -8.67 -1.27 8.66
C THR A 368 -9.55 -0.68 7.56
N LEU A 369 -10.05 -1.52 6.64
CA LEU A 369 -10.98 -1.10 5.59
C LEU A 369 -12.36 -0.72 6.18
N ALA A 370 -12.87 -1.45 7.17
CA ALA A 370 -14.09 -1.09 7.87
C ALA A 370 -13.93 0.23 8.65
N GLY A 371 -12.78 0.44 9.28
CA GLY A 371 -12.45 1.71 9.92
C GLY A 371 -12.44 2.89 8.93
N MET A 372 -11.91 2.67 7.74
CA MET A 372 -11.94 3.67 6.66
C MET A 372 -13.37 3.96 6.18
N GLU A 373 -14.20 2.93 5.99
CA GLU A 373 -15.64 3.09 5.67
C GLU A 373 -16.33 3.97 6.72
N SER A 374 -16.06 3.72 8.01
CA SER A 374 -16.64 4.50 9.12
C SER A 374 -16.28 5.98 9.05
N LEU A 375 -15.09 6.35 8.58
CA LEU A 375 -14.70 7.75 8.41
C LEU A 375 -15.53 8.48 7.35
N TYR A 376 -16.03 7.79 6.32
CA TYR A 376 -16.94 8.41 5.37
C TYR A 376 -18.31 8.71 5.99
N PHE A 377 -18.81 7.82 6.85
CA PHE A 377 -20.03 8.07 7.58
C PHE A 377 -19.85 9.22 8.58
N GLU A 378 -18.73 9.25 9.32
CA GLU A 378 -18.37 10.37 10.23
C GLU A 378 -18.38 11.71 9.47
N LEU A 379 -17.76 11.76 8.29
CA LEU A 379 -17.68 12.97 7.47
C LEU A 379 -19.06 13.49 7.06
N LEU A 380 -20.03 12.60 6.88
CA LEU A 380 -21.41 12.94 6.51
C LEU A 380 -22.31 13.16 7.73
N GLY A 381 -21.81 13.03 8.95
CA GLY A 381 -22.62 13.06 10.17
C GLY A 381 -23.64 11.90 10.25
N ARG A 382 -23.32 10.75 9.65
CA ARG A 382 -24.15 9.53 9.60
C ARG A 382 -23.52 8.43 10.46
N THR A 383 -24.33 7.43 10.82
CA THR A 383 -23.83 6.22 11.52
C THR A 383 -23.94 5.04 10.55
N PRO A 384 -22.91 4.19 10.43
CA PRO A 384 -23.03 2.94 9.67
C PRO A 384 -24.09 2.04 10.29
N ALA A 385 -24.82 1.25 9.48
CA ALA A 385 -25.68 0.20 10.02
C ALA A 385 -24.86 -0.83 10.81
N ALA A 386 -25.45 -1.38 11.88
CA ALA A 386 -24.82 -2.43 12.66
C ALA A 386 -24.50 -3.66 11.77
N GLU A 387 -23.33 -4.25 11.97
CA GLU A 387 -22.96 -5.49 11.29
C GLU A 387 -23.98 -6.58 11.68
N GLY A 388 -24.76 -7.04 10.70
CA GLY A 388 -25.80 -8.06 10.89
C GLY A 388 -27.15 -7.73 10.26
N SER A 389 -27.36 -6.51 9.75
CA SER A 389 -28.59 -6.10 9.05
C SER A 389 -28.44 -6.01 7.52
N ARG A 390 -27.34 -6.54 6.95
CA ARG A 390 -27.07 -6.51 5.50
C ARG A 390 -27.11 -7.90 4.87
#